data_15ee3894fbcea407eb530c27982e6b90
#
_entry.id   15ee3894fbcea407eb530c27982e6b90
#
_cell.length_a   1.000
_cell.length_b   1.000
_cell.length_c   1.000
_cell.angle_alpha   90.00
_cell.angle_beta   90.00
_cell.angle_gamma   90.00
#
_symmetry.space_group_name_H-M   'P 1'
#
loop_
_entity.id
_entity.type
_entity.pdbx_description
1 polymer ?
#
loop_
_entity_poly.entity_id
_entity_poly.type
_entity_poly.pdbx_seq_one_letter_code
_entity_poly.pdbx_strand_id
1 'polypeptide(L)'
;MKKIIISFLILLSLIFVACGKESGIGEFIDKEKISSEYNIEKEDENSIEFRDKDENSEVFRIFSIEKMLKIDYNNPHKLDKLEEFYLSHDWKIIYKDEETLIVSHEEADTQDYEYNIHTFNNSKTELIIAVSVGATRKVLEAELVNMLKEAKSFIKK
;
A
#
# COMPACT_ATOMS: atom_id res chain seq x y z
N MET A 1 17.10 20.32 -46.59
CA MET A 1 16.17 19.31 -46.05
C MET A 1 16.68 18.60 -44.78
N LYS A 2 17.94 18.14 -44.68
CA LYS A 2 18.47 17.45 -43.48
C LYS A 2 18.44 18.29 -42.19
N LYS A 3 18.67 19.61 -42.25
CA LYS A 3 18.65 20.48 -41.05
C LYS A 3 17.26 20.70 -40.45
N ILE A 4 16.20 20.67 -41.27
CA ILE A 4 14.82 20.84 -40.82
C ILE A 4 14.33 19.59 -40.09
N ILE A 5 14.74 18.39 -40.53
CA ILE A 5 14.39 17.12 -39.94
C ILE A 5 15.01 16.98 -38.55
N ILE A 6 16.26 17.44 -38.36
CA ILE A 6 16.96 17.40 -37.07
C ILE A 6 16.28 18.36 -36.06
N SER A 7 15.90 19.58 -36.48
CA SER A 7 15.16 20.51 -35.63
C SER A 7 13.80 19.98 -35.22
N PHE A 8 13.09 19.25 -36.09
CA PHE A 8 11.79 18.67 -35.80
C PHE A 8 11.91 17.48 -34.80
N LEU A 9 12.98 16.68 -34.96
CA LEU A 9 13.28 15.57 -34.03
C LEU A 9 13.65 16.07 -32.62
N ILE A 10 14.41 17.17 -32.51
CA ILE A 10 14.76 17.79 -31.23
C ILE A 10 13.51 18.40 -30.57
N LEU A 11 12.62 19.03 -31.37
CA LEU A 11 11.37 19.58 -30.86
C LEU A 11 10.42 18.46 -30.36
N LEU A 12 10.36 17.34 -31.09
CA LEU A 12 9.57 16.16 -30.66
C LEU A 12 10.13 15.55 -29.37
N SER A 13 11.46 15.47 -29.23
CA SER A 13 12.06 14.94 -27.98
C SER A 13 11.82 15.85 -26.77
N LEU A 14 11.76 17.18 -26.99
CA LEU A 14 11.42 18.14 -25.95
C LEU A 14 9.94 18.07 -25.52
N ILE A 15 9.04 17.73 -26.47
CA ILE A 15 7.61 17.54 -26.15
C ILE A 15 7.40 16.25 -25.34
N PHE A 16 8.17 15.17 -25.58
CA PHE A 16 8.11 13.95 -24.76
C PHE A 16 8.71 14.12 -23.36
N VAL A 17 9.63 15.07 -23.16
CA VAL A 17 10.17 15.41 -21.82
C VAL A 17 9.22 16.32 -21.03
N ALA A 18 8.28 17.01 -21.71
CA ALA A 18 7.26 17.84 -21.08
C ALA A 18 5.94 17.10 -20.76
N CYS A 19 5.81 15.82 -21.17
CA CYS A 19 4.75 14.95 -20.73
C CYS A 19 5.08 14.51 -19.28
N GLY A 20 4.40 15.13 -18.31
CA GLY A 20 4.65 15.14 -16.89
C GLY A 20 5.33 13.88 -16.35
N LYS A 21 6.44 14.03 -15.64
CA LYS A 21 6.91 13.00 -14.73
C LYS A 21 5.72 12.65 -13.85
N GLU A 22 5.19 11.44 -13.99
CA GLU A 22 4.28 10.93 -12.96
C GLU A 22 5.06 11.01 -11.64
N SER A 23 4.47 11.68 -10.67
CA SER A 23 5.06 11.82 -9.35
C SER A 23 5.35 10.43 -8.77
N GLY A 24 6.59 10.15 -8.42
CA GLY A 24 6.93 8.89 -7.77
C GLY A 24 6.29 8.75 -6.38
N ILE A 25 6.23 7.53 -5.83
CA ILE A 25 5.66 7.26 -4.50
C ILE A 25 6.26 8.18 -3.42
N GLY A 26 7.53 8.53 -3.52
CA GLY A 26 8.25 9.40 -2.59
C GLY A 26 7.68 10.81 -2.43
N GLU A 27 6.87 11.31 -3.38
CA GLU A 27 6.19 12.58 -3.23
C GLU A 27 5.01 12.50 -2.27
N PHE A 28 4.42 11.33 -2.10
CA PHE A 28 3.22 11.09 -1.29
C PHE A 28 3.53 10.62 0.12
N ILE A 29 4.75 10.15 0.41
CA ILE A 29 5.10 9.55 1.70
C ILE A 29 6.18 10.31 2.44
N ASP A 30 6.13 10.25 3.78
CA ASP A 30 7.18 10.74 4.68
C ASP A 30 8.24 9.66 4.91
N LYS A 31 9.19 9.58 3.98
CA LYS A 31 10.24 8.56 4.00
C LYS A 31 11.18 8.71 5.19
N GLU A 32 11.43 9.93 5.66
CA GLU A 32 12.29 10.18 6.84
C GLU A 32 11.64 9.57 8.09
N LYS A 33 10.35 9.79 8.27
CA LYS A 33 9.59 9.19 9.36
C LYS A 33 9.62 7.67 9.27
N ILE A 34 9.33 7.08 8.10
CA ILE A 34 9.38 5.62 7.90
C ILE A 34 10.76 5.08 8.29
N SER A 35 11.84 5.61 7.75
CA SER A 35 13.20 5.10 7.99
C SER A 35 13.66 5.25 9.44
N SER A 36 13.12 6.21 10.19
CA SER A 36 13.41 6.38 11.61
C SER A 36 12.82 5.25 12.47
N GLU A 37 11.64 4.76 12.11
CA GLU A 37 10.86 3.80 12.91
C GLU A 37 10.94 2.36 12.38
N TYR A 38 11.13 2.17 11.06
CA TYR A 38 11.00 0.90 10.33
C TYR A 38 12.23 0.61 9.47
N ASN A 39 12.34 -0.65 9.03
CA ASN A 39 13.29 -1.06 7.99
C ASN A 39 12.58 -1.00 6.62
N ILE A 40 13.14 -0.23 5.68
CA ILE A 40 12.65 -0.22 4.30
C ILE A 40 13.22 -1.44 3.59
N GLU A 41 12.33 -2.31 3.07
CA GLU A 41 12.69 -3.54 2.37
C GLU A 41 12.75 -3.33 0.85
N LYS A 42 11.78 -2.58 0.33
CA LYS A 42 11.65 -2.33 -1.09
C LYS A 42 11.15 -0.92 -1.33
N GLU A 43 11.69 -0.28 -2.34
CA GLU A 43 11.21 1.00 -2.83
C GLU A 43 11.40 1.07 -4.34
N ASP A 44 10.36 1.45 -5.05
CA ASP A 44 10.41 1.75 -6.47
C ASP A 44 9.58 3.01 -6.77
N GLU A 45 9.37 3.32 -8.04
CA GLU A 45 8.65 4.52 -8.46
C GLU A 45 7.18 4.52 -8.00
N ASN A 46 6.58 3.34 -7.84
CA ASN A 46 5.15 3.17 -7.60
C ASN A 46 4.82 2.62 -6.21
N SER A 47 5.80 2.09 -5.47
CA SER A 47 5.55 1.42 -4.20
C SER A 47 6.68 1.60 -3.21
N ILE A 48 6.33 1.46 -1.93
CA ILE A 48 7.27 1.28 -0.83
C ILE A 48 6.76 0.18 0.09
N GLU A 49 7.67 -0.72 0.49
CA GLU A 49 7.43 -1.74 1.50
C GLU A 49 8.43 -1.58 2.64
N PHE A 50 7.94 -1.62 3.86
CA PHE A 50 8.75 -1.49 5.08
C PHE A 50 8.15 -2.32 6.21
N ARG A 51 8.99 -2.70 7.17
CA ARG A 51 8.60 -3.60 8.25
C ARG A 51 9.13 -3.18 9.61
N ASP A 52 8.57 -3.75 10.66
CA ASP A 52 9.07 -3.61 12.03
C ASP A 52 10.56 -3.98 12.11
N LYS A 53 11.31 -3.27 12.95
CA LYS A 53 12.74 -3.52 13.17
C LYS A 53 12.99 -4.77 14.03
N ASP A 54 12.05 -5.12 14.90
CA ASP A 54 12.12 -6.31 15.75
C ASP A 54 11.26 -7.44 15.17
N GLU A 55 11.93 -8.37 14.51
CA GLU A 55 11.30 -9.56 13.92
C GLU A 55 10.86 -10.60 14.96
N ASN A 56 11.31 -10.49 16.20
CA ASN A 56 10.95 -11.41 17.29
C ASN A 56 9.82 -10.87 18.17
N SER A 57 9.19 -9.78 17.75
CA SER A 57 8.01 -9.23 18.41
C SER A 57 6.84 -10.22 18.35
N GLU A 58 6.02 -10.29 19.44
CA GLU A 58 4.77 -11.06 19.43
C GLU A 58 3.79 -10.63 18.32
N VAL A 59 3.94 -9.42 17.84
CA VAL A 59 3.20 -8.85 16.70
C VAL A 59 4.20 -8.22 15.76
N PHE A 60 4.32 -8.77 14.57
CA PHE A 60 5.23 -8.31 13.53
C PHE A 60 4.43 -7.78 12.32
N ARG A 61 4.81 -6.61 11.81
CA ARG A 61 4.07 -5.90 10.77
C ARG A 61 4.92 -5.63 9.54
N ILE A 62 4.30 -5.81 8.39
CA ILE A 62 4.81 -5.39 7.08
C ILE A 62 3.81 -4.42 6.48
N PHE A 63 4.28 -3.26 6.07
CA PHE A 63 3.48 -2.21 5.46
C PHE A 63 3.82 -2.11 3.98
N SER A 64 2.81 -1.99 3.14
CA SER A 64 2.95 -1.67 1.72
C SER A 64 2.09 -0.45 1.39
N ILE A 65 2.68 0.54 0.73
CA ILE A 65 1.97 1.69 0.19
C ILE A 65 2.26 1.74 -1.30
N GLU A 66 1.22 1.67 -2.11
CA GLU A 66 1.31 1.58 -3.57
C GLU A 66 0.44 2.63 -4.25
N LYS A 67 0.90 3.13 -5.40
CA LYS A 67 0.07 3.95 -6.28
C LYS A 67 -0.95 3.06 -6.99
N MET A 68 -2.21 3.45 -6.89
CA MET A 68 -3.30 2.76 -7.58
C MET A 68 -3.26 3.07 -9.09
N LEU A 69 -3.42 2.06 -9.91
CA LEU A 69 -3.60 2.26 -11.34
C LEU A 69 -4.91 3.02 -11.61
N LYS A 70 -4.91 3.94 -12.56
CA LYS A 70 -6.09 4.76 -12.90
C LYS A 70 -7.35 3.93 -13.22
N ILE A 71 -7.17 2.73 -13.77
CA ILE A 71 -8.27 1.82 -14.09
C ILE A 71 -8.97 1.29 -12.84
N ASP A 72 -8.25 1.19 -11.73
CA ASP A 72 -8.79 0.66 -10.47
C ASP A 72 -9.33 1.75 -9.56
N TYR A 73 -8.92 3.00 -9.77
CA TYR A 73 -9.30 4.15 -8.95
C TYR A 73 -10.81 4.35 -8.86
N ASN A 74 -11.51 4.24 -9.97
CA ASN A 74 -12.96 4.44 -10.07
C ASN A 74 -13.77 3.14 -9.94
N ASN A 75 -13.15 2.01 -9.58
CA ASN A 75 -13.88 0.77 -9.41
C ASN A 75 -14.56 0.72 -8.03
N PRO A 76 -15.90 0.84 -7.95
CA PRO A 76 -16.60 0.80 -6.67
C PRO A 76 -16.56 -0.58 -5.98
N HIS A 77 -16.23 -1.64 -6.73
CA HIS A 77 -16.25 -3.03 -6.26
C HIS A 77 -14.85 -3.59 -5.94
N LYS A 78 -13.85 -2.74 -5.82
CA LYS A 78 -12.47 -3.20 -5.57
C LYS A 78 -12.31 -3.97 -4.26
N LEU A 79 -12.98 -3.55 -3.18
CA LEU A 79 -12.98 -4.29 -1.91
C LEU A 79 -13.80 -5.58 -1.98
N ASP A 80 -14.87 -5.64 -2.76
CA ASP A 80 -15.72 -6.84 -2.89
C ASP A 80 -14.93 -8.01 -3.49
N LYS A 81 -14.13 -7.76 -4.52
CA LYS A 81 -13.26 -8.78 -5.12
C LYS A 81 -12.18 -9.28 -4.14
N LEU A 82 -11.64 -8.37 -3.35
CA LEU A 82 -10.64 -8.72 -2.34
C LEU A 82 -11.27 -9.54 -1.21
N GLU A 83 -12.49 -9.19 -0.78
CA GLU A 83 -13.27 -9.96 0.17
C GLU A 83 -13.57 -11.37 -0.35
N GLU A 84 -14.07 -11.51 -1.58
CA GLU A 84 -14.32 -12.81 -2.22
C GLU A 84 -13.06 -13.68 -2.24
N PHE A 85 -11.91 -13.07 -2.56
CA PHE A 85 -10.61 -13.77 -2.55
C PHE A 85 -10.31 -14.32 -1.15
N TYR A 86 -10.40 -13.51 -0.10
CA TYR A 86 -10.10 -13.94 1.26
C TYR A 86 -11.07 -15.00 1.78
N LEU A 87 -12.38 -14.83 1.54
CA LEU A 87 -13.39 -15.82 1.94
C LEU A 87 -13.19 -17.17 1.24
N SER A 88 -12.73 -17.17 -0.02
CA SER A 88 -12.42 -18.41 -0.75
C SER A 88 -11.19 -19.14 -0.23
N HIS A 89 -10.38 -18.52 0.64
CA HIS A 89 -9.18 -19.07 1.27
C HIS A 89 -9.32 -19.22 2.79
N ASP A 90 -10.54 -19.35 3.29
CA ASP A 90 -10.86 -19.60 4.70
C ASP A 90 -10.48 -18.46 5.67
N TRP A 91 -10.28 -17.25 5.16
CA TRP A 91 -10.10 -16.05 5.98
C TRP A 91 -11.44 -15.56 6.54
N LYS A 92 -11.40 -14.91 7.70
CA LYS A 92 -12.57 -14.31 8.36
C LYS A 92 -12.53 -12.80 8.24
N ILE A 93 -13.68 -12.19 7.95
CA ILE A 93 -13.82 -10.74 7.97
C ILE A 93 -13.90 -10.28 9.43
N ILE A 94 -13.00 -9.35 9.82
CA ILE A 94 -13.01 -8.68 11.13
C ILE A 94 -13.74 -7.36 11.04
N TYR A 95 -13.47 -6.59 9.97
CA TYR A 95 -14.05 -5.28 9.74
C TYR A 95 -14.15 -4.99 8.24
N LYS A 96 -15.22 -4.33 7.83
CA LYS A 96 -15.36 -3.81 6.47
C LYS A 96 -16.19 -2.52 6.47
N ASP A 97 -15.73 -1.52 5.74
CA ASP A 97 -16.49 -0.33 5.35
C ASP A 97 -16.26 -0.02 3.86
N GLU A 98 -16.57 1.20 3.41
CA GLU A 98 -16.44 1.60 2.00
C GLU A 98 -14.97 1.66 1.52
N GLU A 99 -14.03 1.89 2.43
CA GLU A 99 -12.61 2.11 2.13
C GLU A 99 -11.70 1.03 2.67
N THR A 100 -12.13 0.25 3.67
CA THR A 100 -11.27 -0.61 4.48
C THR A 100 -11.83 -2.02 4.55
N LEU A 101 -10.94 -3.00 4.45
CA LEU A 101 -11.18 -4.41 4.71
C LEU A 101 -10.11 -4.92 5.67
N ILE A 102 -10.53 -5.52 6.79
CA ILE A 102 -9.64 -6.21 7.74
C ILE A 102 -10.08 -7.66 7.81
N VAL A 103 -9.14 -8.55 7.58
CA VAL A 103 -9.35 -10.00 7.59
C VAL A 103 -8.37 -10.68 8.53
N SER A 104 -8.74 -11.87 9.01
CA SER A 104 -7.88 -12.71 9.84
C SER A 104 -7.88 -14.16 9.38
N HIS A 105 -6.75 -14.80 9.58
CA HIS A 105 -6.58 -16.24 9.46
C HIS A 105 -5.91 -16.77 10.74
N GLU A 106 -6.33 -17.94 11.21
CA GLU A 106 -5.74 -18.63 12.35
C GLU A 106 -5.19 -19.98 11.89
N GLU A 107 -3.88 -20.15 12.01
CA GLU A 107 -3.25 -21.43 11.71
C GLU A 107 -3.54 -22.44 12.81
N ALA A 108 -4.25 -23.52 12.46
CA ALA A 108 -4.72 -24.51 13.42
C ALA A 108 -3.59 -25.25 14.14
N ASP A 109 -2.43 -25.43 13.49
CA ASP A 109 -1.33 -26.25 14.00
C ASP A 109 -0.37 -25.48 14.91
N THR A 110 -0.18 -24.18 14.68
CA THR A 110 0.78 -23.34 15.42
C THR A 110 0.14 -22.39 16.40
N GLN A 111 -1.16 -22.16 16.30
CA GLN A 111 -1.89 -21.09 17.01
C GLN A 111 -1.36 -19.69 16.67
N ASP A 112 -0.75 -19.54 15.50
CA ASP A 112 -0.34 -18.26 14.98
C ASP A 112 -1.54 -17.57 14.29
N TYR A 113 -1.55 -16.25 14.35
CA TYR A 113 -2.61 -15.43 13.78
C TYR A 113 -2.02 -14.56 12.66
N GLU A 114 -2.70 -14.54 11.55
CA GLU A 114 -2.40 -13.64 10.45
C GLU A 114 -3.56 -12.66 10.26
N TYR A 115 -3.22 -11.41 10.00
CA TYR A 115 -4.19 -10.39 9.67
C TYR A 115 -3.72 -9.62 8.44
N ASN A 116 -4.67 -9.27 7.58
CA ASN A 116 -4.42 -8.34 6.50
C ASN A 116 -5.40 -7.18 6.58
N ILE A 117 -4.85 -5.99 6.54
CA ILE A 117 -5.57 -4.71 6.55
C ILE A 117 -5.37 -4.08 5.18
N HIS A 118 -6.44 -3.81 4.47
CA HIS A 118 -6.40 -3.11 3.18
C HIS A 118 -7.23 -1.84 3.27
N THR A 119 -6.68 -0.73 2.82
CA THR A 119 -7.45 0.50 2.69
C THR A 119 -7.10 1.22 1.41
N PHE A 120 -8.12 1.77 0.79
CA PHE A 120 -8.00 2.64 -0.35
C PHE A 120 -8.17 4.07 0.14
N ASN A 121 -7.15 4.89 0.00
CA ASN A 121 -7.26 6.29 0.37
C ASN A 121 -8.05 7.04 -0.70
N ASN A 122 -9.35 7.25 -0.46
CA ASN A 122 -10.23 7.98 -1.37
C ASN A 122 -9.94 9.50 -1.43
N SER A 123 -9.15 10.01 -0.50
CA SER A 123 -8.85 11.44 -0.44
C SER A 123 -7.66 11.81 -1.32
N LYS A 124 -7.85 11.90 -2.63
CA LYS A 124 -6.93 12.62 -3.55
C LYS A 124 -5.55 11.99 -3.83
N THR A 125 -5.11 10.93 -3.19
CA THR A 125 -3.73 10.43 -3.32
C THR A 125 -3.59 9.20 -4.21
N GLU A 126 -4.68 8.59 -4.65
CA GLU A 126 -4.64 7.37 -5.49
C GLU A 126 -3.75 6.26 -4.89
N LEU A 127 -3.71 6.14 -3.56
CA LEU A 127 -2.85 5.18 -2.85
C LEU A 127 -3.66 4.01 -2.33
N ILE A 128 -3.05 2.83 -2.41
CA ILE A 128 -3.45 1.62 -1.71
C ILE A 128 -2.49 1.45 -0.53
N ILE A 129 -3.04 1.20 0.65
CA ILE A 129 -2.27 0.86 1.84
C ILE A 129 -2.65 -0.54 2.25
N ALA A 130 -1.66 -1.42 2.41
CA ALA A 130 -1.83 -2.73 2.99
C ALA A 130 -0.93 -2.88 4.22
N VAL A 131 -1.43 -3.54 5.27
CA VAL A 131 -0.63 -3.93 6.42
C VAL A 131 -0.85 -5.42 6.64
N SER A 132 0.21 -6.21 6.50
CA SER A 132 0.21 -7.63 6.85
C SER A 132 0.77 -7.78 8.27
N VAL A 133 0.07 -8.52 9.11
CA VAL A 133 0.39 -8.69 10.53
C VAL A 133 0.48 -10.18 10.83
N GLY A 134 1.65 -10.64 11.26
CA GLY A 134 1.84 -11.94 11.87
C GLY A 134 1.86 -11.81 13.39
N ALA A 135 1.19 -12.68 14.14
CA ALA A 135 1.13 -12.60 15.59
C ALA A 135 1.07 -13.97 16.26
N THR A 136 1.79 -14.14 17.37
CA THR A 136 1.71 -15.33 18.23
C THR A 136 0.60 -15.22 19.29
N ARG A 137 -0.19 -14.16 19.24
CA ARG A 137 -1.38 -13.92 20.05
C ARG A 137 -2.50 -13.30 19.22
N LYS A 138 -3.71 -13.47 19.70
CA LYS A 138 -4.84 -12.77 19.07
C LYS A 138 -4.69 -11.25 19.21
N VAL A 139 -4.78 -10.54 18.08
CA VAL A 139 -4.75 -9.09 18.02
C VAL A 139 -6.19 -8.55 18.06
N LEU A 140 -6.43 -7.53 18.87
CA LEU A 140 -7.75 -6.95 19.00
C LEU A 140 -8.07 -6.04 17.80
N GLU A 141 -9.31 -5.92 17.42
CA GLU A 141 -9.77 -5.04 16.34
C GLU A 141 -9.27 -3.58 16.53
N ALA A 142 -9.32 -3.08 17.75
CA ALA A 142 -8.82 -1.72 18.05
C ALA A 142 -7.32 -1.57 17.80
N GLU A 143 -6.50 -2.60 18.00
CA GLU A 143 -5.06 -2.60 17.68
C GLU A 143 -4.87 -2.57 16.17
N LEU A 144 -5.64 -3.39 15.41
CA LEU A 144 -5.59 -3.41 13.94
C LEU A 144 -5.98 -2.05 13.33
N VAL A 145 -7.02 -1.41 13.87
CA VAL A 145 -7.43 -0.07 13.46
C VAL A 145 -6.35 0.98 13.77
N ASN A 146 -5.63 0.83 14.88
CA ASN A 146 -4.51 1.73 15.20
C ASN A 146 -3.33 1.54 14.24
N MET A 147 -3.00 0.30 13.84
CA MET A 147 -1.98 0.02 12.82
C MET A 147 -2.33 0.67 11.48
N LEU A 148 -3.61 0.66 11.11
CA LEU A 148 -4.08 1.38 9.91
C LEU A 148 -3.90 2.89 10.04
N LYS A 149 -4.24 3.49 11.20
CA LYS A 149 -4.02 4.93 11.45
C LYS A 149 -2.55 5.28 11.36
N GLU A 150 -1.68 4.43 11.89
CA GLU A 150 -0.24 4.58 11.81
C GLU A 150 0.22 4.55 10.35
N ALA A 151 -0.19 3.56 9.57
CA ALA A 151 0.13 3.48 8.13
C ALA A 151 -0.32 4.73 7.37
N LYS A 152 -1.53 5.24 7.63
CA LYS A 152 -2.03 6.50 7.05
C LYS A 152 -1.20 7.72 7.48
N SER A 153 -0.53 7.68 8.63
CA SER A 153 0.28 8.79 9.13
C SER A 153 1.59 8.99 8.37
N PHE A 154 2.01 8.03 7.56
CA PHE A 154 3.19 8.14 6.68
C PHE A 154 2.88 8.84 5.34
N ILE A 155 1.62 9.11 5.06
CA ILE A 155 1.21 9.87 3.87
C ILE A 155 1.34 11.36 4.18
N LYS A 156 2.05 12.09 3.33
CA LYS A 156 2.15 13.56 3.40
C LYS A 156 0.78 14.19 3.22
N LYS A 157 0.53 15.24 3.98
CA LYS A 157 -0.71 16.04 3.88
C LYS A 157 -0.64 17.05 2.75
#